data_37e73893b6c3ef7a07d45a0f9f9a3ba3
#
_entry.id   37e73893b6c3ef7a07d45a0f9f9a3ba3
#
_cell.length_a   1.000
_cell.length_b   1.000
_cell.length_c   1.000
_cell.angle_alpha   90.00
_cell.angle_beta   90.00
_cell.angle_gamma   90.00
#
_symmetry.space_group_name_H-M   'P 1'
#
loop_
_entity.id
_entity.type
_entity.pdbx_description
1 polymer ?
#
loop_
_entity_poly.entity_id
_entity_poly.type
_entity_poly.pdbx_seq_one_letter_code
_entity_poly.pdbx_strand_id
1 'polypeptide(L)'
;MVKAFRFALVSCSLLTESLIAQGLPRARPGDVGLSAAALERIAPALQSYVDSGQFPGFLAVIARHGKLAYLSAGGWMDVEQRRAMSPDAVFRIYSLTKPIASTAVMQLYERGTLRLDDPVSKYIPAFAAVKVYAGGGAATPVLRDAERPMTLADLLTHTSGLTYGFIGNTPADSIYRRAGLNNPHWTLAQLSDSLAHLPLAFSPGSRWNYSYSIDVLARVVEVVSGMTFDRYLDSALFRPLGMSMTAFHVTPAMAGHVTTAYMRGPDGKLQATVPAIAPEFTSEGRMLSGGGGLLSTANDYLRFAQMLLNGGELEGRRVLKRETVALMMRNHLPPELTPIPPVTPDWPPGKNGFGYGGAVRVDSETTPPGSPGTFRWAGAASTFFWVDPQADLIAMVWTQHLPPAWSLDARFQRLVYASVKGK
;
A
#
# COMPACT_ATOMS: atom_id res chain seq x y z
N MET A 1 -55.59 -53.19 -12.74
CA MET A 1 -54.33 -52.72 -13.43
C MET A 1 -54.01 -51.32 -12.96
N VAL A 2 -53.06 -51.18 -12.00
CA VAL A 2 -52.67 -49.91 -11.44
C VAL A 2 -51.21 -49.63 -11.95
N LYS A 3 -51.06 -48.62 -12.79
CA LYS A 3 -49.72 -48.19 -13.30
C LYS A 3 -49.04 -47.34 -12.23
N ALA A 4 -47.90 -47.82 -11.69
CA ALA A 4 -47.02 -47.08 -10.81
C ALA A 4 -46.17 -46.13 -11.63
N PHE A 5 -46.29 -44.84 -11.37
CA PHE A 5 -45.36 -43.79 -11.85
C PHE A 5 -44.14 -43.73 -10.91
N ARG A 6 -42.97 -44.04 -11.43
CA ARG A 6 -41.68 -43.79 -10.74
C ARG A 6 -41.23 -42.35 -11.02
N PHE A 7 -41.22 -41.52 -9.98
CA PHE A 7 -40.55 -40.24 -10.01
C PHE A 7 -39.05 -40.48 -9.79
N ALA A 8 -38.23 -40.11 -10.76
CA ALA A 8 -36.79 -40.03 -10.61
C ALA A 8 -36.44 -38.68 -10.00
N LEU A 9 -35.97 -38.66 -8.73
CA LEU A 9 -35.34 -37.49 -8.11
C LEU A 9 -33.95 -37.31 -8.72
N VAL A 10 -33.80 -36.29 -9.55
CA VAL A 10 -32.47 -35.78 -9.96
C VAL A 10 -31.93 -34.94 -8.81
N SER A 11 -31.02 -35.53 -8.05
CA SER A 11 -30.26 -34.83 -7.01
C SER A 11 -29.22 -33.91 -7.68
N CYS A 12 -29.54 -32.64 -7.77
CA CYS A 12 -28.58 -31.61 -8.21
C CYS A 12 -27.66 -31.30 -7.04
N SER A 13 -26.50 -31.97 -6.98
CA SER A 13 -25.45 -31.67 -6.04
C SER A 13 -24.84 -30.31 -6.42
N LEU A 14 -25.27 -29.25 -5.76
CA LEU A 14 -24.58 -27.97 -5.75
C LEU A 14 -23.26 -28.18 -5.04
N LEU A 15 -22.19 -28.41 -5.80
CA LEU A 15 -20.80 -28.25 -5.35
C LEU A 15 -20.62 -26.77 -5.03
N THR A 16 -20.80 -26.40 -3.79
CA THR A 16 -20.25 -25.17 -3.25
C THR A 16 -18.73 -25.36 -3.17
N GLU A 17 -18.03 -25.06 -4.27
CA GLU A 17 -16.59 -24.85 -4.22
C GLU A 17 -16.35 -23.72 -3.24
N SER A 18 -15.78 -24.05 -2.08
CA SER A 18 -15.19 -23.09 -1.17
C SER A 18 -14.11 -22.37 -1.96
N LEU A 19 -14.39 -21.14 -2.38
CA LEU A 19 -13.42 -20.20 -2.94
C LEU A 19 -12.44 -19.80 -1.82
N ILE A 20 -11.58 -20.73 -1.40
CA ILE A 20 -10.33 -20.37 -0.75
C ILE A 20 -9.54 -19.67 -1.85
N ALA A 21 -9.21 -18.41 -1.68
CA ALA A 21 -8.41 -17.65 -2.62
C ALA A 21 -7.11 -18.41 -2.90
N GLN A 22 -7.06 -19.09 -4.05
CA GLN A 22 -5.85 -19.79 -4.46
C GLN A 22 -4.81 -18.72 -4.81
N GLY A 23 -3.59 -18.88 -4.30
CA GLY A 23 -2.46 -18.03 -4.69
C GLY A 23 -2.17 -18.16 -6.19
N LEU A 24 -1.28 -17.34 -6.71
CA LEU A 24 -0.84 -17.49 -8.09
C LEU A 24 -0.31 -18.90 -8.35
N PRO A 25 -0.47 -19.43 -9.57
CA PRO A 25 0.09 -20.74 -9.94
C PRO A 25 1.61 -20.79 -9.64
N ARG A 26 2.10 -21.89 -9.12
CA ARG A 26 3.53 -22.05 -8.83
C ARG A 26 4.30 -22.46 -10.09
N ALA A 27 5.55 -22.00 -10.20
CA ALA A 27 6.49 -22.45 -11.23
C ALA A 27 7.87 -22.70 -10.64
N ARG A 28 8.65 -23.59 -11.28
CA ARG A 28 10.08 -23.68 -10.98
C ARG A 28 10.77 -22.40 -11.46
N PRO A 29 11.76 -21.88 -10.75
CA PRO A 29 12.45 -20.64 -11.14
C PRO A 29 12.92 -20.63 -12.61
N GLY A 30 13.49 -21.75 -13.07
CA GLY A 30 13.99 -21.89 -14.45
C GLY A 30 12.91 -21.73 -15.52
N ASP A 31 11.67 -22.17 -15.22
CA ASP A 31 10.53 -22.13 -16.16
C ASP A 31 10.03 -20.68 -16.40
N VAL A 32 10.39 -19.77 -15.51
CA VAL A 32 10.07 -18.32 -15.62
C VAL A 32 11.32 -17.46 -15.78
N GLY A 33 12.44 -18.04 -16.24
CA GLY A 33 13.66 -17.30 -16.55
C GLY A 33 14.39 -16.74 -15.32
N LEU A 34 14.26 -17.41 -14.16
CA LEU A 34 15.02 -17.08 -12.95
C LEU A 34 16.09 -18.14 -12.67
N SER A 35 17.20 -17.73 -12.05
CA SER A 35 18.26 -18.64 -11.60
C SER A 35 17.92 -19.19 -10.22
N ALA A 36 17.71 -20.50 -10.12
CA ALA A 36 17.47 -21.17 -8.83
C ALA A 36 18.64 -20.94 -7.86
N ALA A 37 19.89 -21.10 -8.32
CA ALA A 37 21.08 -20.87 -7.51
C ALA A 37 21.24 -19.44 -7.00
N ALA A 38 20.75 -18.43 -7.75
CA ALA A 38 20.73 -17.06 -7.28
C ALA A 38 19.62 -16.83 -6.24
N LEU A 39 18.44 -17.43 -6.43
CA LEU A 39 17.34 -17.37 -5.47
C LEU A 39 17.64 -18.04 -4.15
N GLU A 40 18.40 -19.14 -4.15
CA GLU A 40 18.85 -19.84 -2.92
C GLU A 40 19.67 -18.94 -1.98
N ARG A 41 20.28 -17.87 -2.48
CA ARG A 41 21.02 -16.90 -1.66
C ARG A 41 20.11 -15.94 -0.89
N ILE A 42 18.83 -15.83 -1.24
CA ILE A 42 17.91 -14.85 -0.66
C ILE A 42 17.62 -15.22 0.81
N ALA A 43 17.18 -16.46 1.08
CA ALA A 43 16.79 -16.86 2.43
C ALA A 43 17.95 -16.72 3.43
N PRO A 44 19.19 -17.19 3.18
CA PRO A 44 20.31 -16.97 4.10
C PRO A 44 20.64 -15.49 4.29
N ALA A 45 20.55 -14.68 3.23
CA ALA A 45 20.81 -13.24 3.31
C ALA A 45 19.78 -12.50 4.16
N LEU A 46 18.51 -12.92 4.15
CA LEU A 46 17.46 -12.35 4.99
C LEU A 46 17.51 -12.91 6.42
N GLN A 47 17.83 -14.20 6.55
CA GLN A 47 17.98 -14.86 7.85
C GLN A 47 19.07 -14.21 8.69
N SER A 48 20.17 -13.74 8.08
CA SER A 48 21.25 -13.04 8.79
C SER A 48 20.78 -11.80 9.58
N TYR A 49 19.71 -11.14 9.13
CA TYR A 49 19.11 -10.03 9.87
C TYR A 49 18.31 -10.50 11.08
N VAL A 50 17.69 -11.67 10.98
CA VAL A 50 16.96 -12.31 12.11
C VAL A 50 17.95 -12.81 13.15
N ASP A 51 19.00 -13.52 12.71
CA ASP A 51 20.03 -14.10 13.58
C ASP A 51 20.81 -13.03 14.34
N SER A 52 20.99 -11.84 13.71
CA SER A 52 21.61 -10.69 14.37
C SER A 52 20.64 -9.85 15.20
N GLY A 53 19.37 -10.29 15.35
CA GLY A 53 18.33 -9.56 16.09
C GLY A 53 17.94 -8.22 15.48
N GLN A 54 18.15 -8.04 14.18
CA GLN A 54 17.76 -6.78 13.50
C GLN A 54 16.27 -6.75 13.17
N PHE A 55 15.69 -7.87 12.78
CA PHE A 55 14.26 -8.01 12.49
C PHE A 55 13.69 -9.24 13.20
N PRO A 56 12.39 -9.25 13.53
CA PRO A 56 11.75 -10.39 14.17
C PRO A 56 11.69 -11.61 13.24
N GLY A 57 11.43 -11.37 11.96
CA GLY A 57 11.28 -12.38 10.93
C GLY A 57 11.07 -11.71 9.57
N PHE A 58 10.95 -12.51 8.53
CA PHE A 58 10.71 -12.02 7.17
C PHE A 58 9.81 -12.97 6.38
N LEU A 59 9.14 -12.40 5.39
CA LEU A 59 8.46 -13.10 4.30
C LEU A 59 8.90 -12.48 2.97
N ALA A 60 9.43 -13.30 2.06
CA ALA A 60 9.92 -12.88 0.74
C ALA A 60 9.18 -13.62 -0.37
N VAL A 61 8.68 -12.89 -1.35
CA VAL A 61 7.87 -13.41 -2.47
C VAL A 61 8.38 -12.85 -3.78
N ILE A 62 8.52 -13.72 -4.79
CA ILE A 62 8.83 -13.32 -6.17
C ILE A 62 7.88 -14.06 -7.10
N ALA A 63 7.17 -13.30 -7.94
CA ALA A 63 6.39 -13.84 -9.04
C ALA A 63 6.92 -13.28 -10.36
N ARG A 64 6.90 -14.10 -11.40
CA ARG A 64 7.29 -13.72 -12.76
C ARG A 64 6.43 -14.44 -13.77
N HIS A 65 6.05 -13.77 -14.86
CA HIS A 65 5.17 -14.31 -15.89
C HIS A 65 3.86 -14.88 -15.31
N GLY A 66 3.27 -14.17 -14.35
CA GLY A 66 2.01 -14.55 -13.69
C GLY A 66 2.11 -15.77 -12.76
N LYS A 67 3.31 -16.21 -12.40
CA LYS A 67 3.54 -17.42 -11.59
C LYS A 67 4.42 -17.12 -10.37
N LEU A 68 4.05 -17.68 -9.22
CA LEU A 68 4.85 -17.64 -8.00
C LEU A 68 6.09 -18.55 -8.17
N ALA A 69 7.26 -17.93 -8.26
CA ALA A 69 8.53 -18.61 -8.48
C ALA A 69 9.37 -18.77 -7.20
N TYR A 70 9.16 -17.92 -6.21
CA TYR A 70 9.87 -17.96 -4.94
C TYR A 70 9.00 -17.49 -3.79
N LEU A 71 9.04 -18.23 -2.69
CA LEU A 71 8.42 -17.86 -1.43
C LEU A 71 9.30 -18.41 -0.31
N SER A 72 9.71 -17.56 0.61
CA SER A 72 10.50 -17.93 1.77
C SER A 72 10.06 -17.13 2.99
N ALA A 73 9.95 -17.81 4.12
CA ALA A 73 9.66 -17.23 5.42
C ALA A 73 10.73 -17.67 6.41
N GLY A 74 11.12 -16.77 7.32
CA GLY A 74 12.11 -17.09 8.35
C GLY A 74 11.93 -16.21 9.59
N GLY A 75 12.41 -16.67 10.73
CA GLY A 75 12.23 -16.02 12.02
C GLY A 75 10.81 -16.14 12.56
N TRP A 76 10.29 -15.08 13.18
CA TRP A 76 9.13 -15.11 14.03
C TRP A 76 8.05 -14.11 13.60
N MET A 77 6.78 -14.52 13.69
CA MET A 77 5.63 -13.59 13.71
C MET A 77 5.50 -12.89 15.06
N ASP A 78 5.91 -13.63 16.13
CA ASP A 78 5.92 -13.14 17.51
C ASP A 78 7.12 -13.75 18.21
N VAL A 79 8.06 -12.91 18.64
CA VAL A 79 9.35 -13.33 19.22
C VAL A 79 9.14 -13.88 20.63
N GLU A 80 8.31 -13.22 21.44
CA GLU A 80 8.07 -13.58 22.83
C GLU A 80 7.34 -14.93 22.95
N GLN A 81 6.35 -15.13 22.07
CA GLN A 81 5.58 -16.39 22.01
C GLN A 81 6.25 -17.46 21.16
N ARG A 82 7.39 -17.15 20.52
CA ARG A 82 8.11 -18.04 19.58
C ARG A 82 7.21 -18.59 18.48
N ARG A 83 6.29 -17.79 17.98
CA ARG A 83 5.46 -18.15 16.82
C ARG A 83 6.28 -17.95 15.55
N ALA A 84 6.58 -19.05 14.86
CA ALA A 84 7.37 -19.00 13.63
C ALA A 84 6.67 -18.18 12.53
N MET A 85 7.45 -17.50 11.67
CA MET A 85 6.92 -16.80 10.51
C MET A 85 6.25 -17.78 9.55
N SER A 86 5.03 -17.47 9.13
CA SER A 86 4.22 -18.30 8.23
C SER A 86 3.96 -17.60 6.91
N PRO A 87 3.82 -18.34 5.78
CA PRO A 87 3.41 -17.79 4.50
C PRO A 87 2.05 -17.08 4.50
N ASP A 88 1.17 -17.42 5.42
CA ASP A 88 -0.17 -16.85 5.61
C ASP A 88 -0.23 -15.80 6.73
N ALA A 89 0.94 -15.35 7.21
CA ALA A 89 1.04 -14.30 8.20
C ALA A 89 0.34 -13.02 7.72
N VAL A 90 -0.43 -12.41 8.63
CA VAL A 90 -1.13 -11.15 8.41
C VAL A 90 -0.29 -10.01 8.94
N PHE A 91 0.02 -9.07 8.07
CA PHE A 91 0.84 -7.90 8.38
C PHE A 91 0.00 -6.64 8.42
N ARG A 92 0.37 -5.70 9.29
CA ARG A 92 -0.05 -4.31 9.17
C ARG A 92 0.70 -3.71 8.00
N ILE A 93 0.02 -3.51 6.87
CA ILE A 93 0.69 -3.08 5.64
C ILE A 93 0.88 -1.58 5.54
N TYR A 94 0.31 -0.80 6.46
CA TYR A 94 0.42 0.66 6.51
C TYR A 94 0.28 1.29 5.12
N SER A 95 1.29 2.04 4.69
CA SER A 95 1.22 2.82 3.44
C SER A 95 1.11 1.99 2.16
N LEU A 96 1.24 0.66 2.22
CA LEU A 96 0.83 -0.20 1.11
C LEU A 96 -0.70 -0.19 0.89
N THR A 97 -1.46 0.40 1.79
CA THR A 97 -2.88 0.73 1.61
C THR A 97 -3.08 1.74 0.47
N LYS A 98 -2.11 2.65 0.23
CA LYS A 98 -2.25 3.75 -0.75
C LYS A 98 -2.46 3.30 -2.19
N PRO A 99 -1.69 2.36 -2.74
CA PRO A 99 -1.98 1.83 -4.08
C PRO A 99 -3.39 1.24 -4.20
N ILE A 100 -3.86 0.54 -3.17
CA ILE A 100 -5.22 -0.03 -3.09
C ILE A 100 -6.27 1.10 -3.07
N ALA A 101 -6.10 2.10 -2.20
CA ALA A 101 -7.01 3.24 -2.12
C ALA A 101 -7.05 4.06 -3.41
N SER A 102 -5.89 4.26 -4.04
CA SER A 102 -5.80 4.94 -5.33
C SER A 102 -6.50 4.16 -6.44
N THR A 103 -6.44 2.82 -6.43
CA THR A 103 -7.20 1.97 -7.35
C THR A 103 -8.70 2.20 -7.23
N ALA A 104 -9.24 2.36 -6.02
CA ALA A 104 -10.66 2.69 -5.81
C ALA A 104 -11.04 4.05 -6.44
N VAL A 105 -10.19 5.07 -6.29
CA VAL A 105 -10.38 6.37 -6.94
C VAL A 105 -10.39 6.22 -8.46
N MET A 106 -9.44 5.44 -9.00
CA MET A 106 -9.33 5.22 -10.44
C MET A 106 -10.48 4.39 -11.01
N GLN A 107 -11.13 3.53 -10.23
CA GLN A 107 -12.38 2.87 -10.63
C GLN A 107 -13.53 3.88 -10.79
N LEU A 108 -13.64 4.85 -9.88
CA LEU A 108 -14.65 5.91 -9.97
C LEU A 108 -14.34 6.86 -11.12
N TYR A 109 -13.08 7.19 -11.35
CA TYR A 109 -12.63 7.94 -12.53
C TYR A 109 -13.02 7.24 -13.84
N GLU A 110 -12.73 5.96 -13.95
CA GLU A 110 -13.02 5.15 -15.15
C GLU A 110 -14.53 5.06 -15.44
N ARG A 111 -15.37 5.08 -14.40
CA ARG A 111 -16.83 5.13 -14.50
C ARG A 111 -17.37 6.53 -14.86
N GLY A 112 -16.51 7.53 -14.91
CA GLY A 112 -16.90 8.93 -15.17
C GLY A 112 -17.65 9.62 -14.01
N THR A 113 -17.64 9.02 -12.80
CA THR A 113 -18.32 9.59 -11.63
C THR A 113 -17.51 10.70 -10.94
N LEU A 114 -16.23 10.78 -11.23
CA LEU A 114 -15.33 11.87 -10.86
C LEU A 114 -14.32 12.14 -11.98
N ARG A 115 -13.70 13.34 -11.93
CA ARG A 115 -12.60 13.73 -12.81
C ARG A 115 -11.36 14.00 -11.96
N LEU A 116 -10.17 13.73 -12.48
CA LEU A 116 -8.92 13.94 -11.73
C LEU A 116 -8.61 15.45 -11.54
N ASP A 117 -9.08 16.30 -12.43
CA ASP A 117 -9.00 17.75 -12.35
C ASP A 117 -10.12 18.40 -11.51
N ASP A 118 -11.10 17.62 -11.01
CA ASP A 118 -12.11 18.15 -10.10
C ASP A 118 -11.45 18.71 -8.83
N PRO A 119 -11.90 19.90 -8.37
CA PRO A 119 -11.47 20.42 -7.08
C PRO A 119 -11.98 19.52 -5.94
N VAL A 120 -11.16 19.30 -4.92
CA VAL A 120 -11.53 18.50 -3.73
C VAL A 120 -12.79 19.05 -3.08
N SER A 121 -12.96 20.37 -3.08
CA SER A 121 -14.13 21.08 -2.53
C SER A 121 -15.47 20.71 -3.17
N LYS A 122 -15.46 20.14 -4.37
CA LYS A 122 -16.66 19.59 -5.02
C LYS A 122 -17.26 18.43 -4.21
N TYR A 123 -16.41 17.66 -3.55
CA TYR A 123 -16.78 16.47 -2.78
C TYR A 123 -16.75 16.70 -1.27
N ILE A 124 -15.83 17.55 -0.81
CA ILE A 124 -15.66 17.93 0.60
C ILE A 124 -15.63 19.46 0.67
N PRO A 125 -16.79 20.12 0.81
CA PRO A 125 -16.92 21.58 0.69
C PRO A 125 -15.97 22.38 1.62
N ALA A 126 -15.59 21.84 2.76
CA ALA A 126 -14.68 22.50 3.70
C ALA A 126 -13.32 22.86 3.06
N PHE A 127 -12.87 22.13 2.04
CA PHE A 127 -11.62 22.44 1.31
C PHE A 127 -11.70 23.68 0.40
N ALA A 128 -12.87 24.30 0.24
CA ALA A 128 -13.01 25.52 -0.57
C ALA A 128 -12.27 26.73 0.04
N ALA A 129 -12.14 26.77 1.36
CA ALA A 129 -11.59 27.90 2.11
C ALA A 129 -10.18 27.63 2.67
N VAL A 130 -9.54 26.52 2.31
CA VAL A 130 -8.22 26.14 2.83
C VAL A 130 -7.17 27.20 2.48
N LYS A 131 -6.35 27.60 3.46
CA LYS A 131 -5.29 28.60 3.32
C LYS A 131 -3.93 27.92 3.22
N VAL A 132 -2.94 28.66 2.74
CA VAL A 132 -1.53 28.23 2.64
C VAL A 132 -0.72 28.95 3.70
N TYR A 133 0.14 28.22 4.39
CA TYR A 133 1.13 28.77 5.30
C TYR A 133 2.11 29.69 4.54
N ALA A 134 2.21 30.95 4.94
CA ALA A 134 3.04 31.95 4.30
C ALA A 134 4.20 32.45 5.20
N GLY A 135 4.21 32.04 6.49
CA GLY A 135 5.25 32.47 7.44
C GLY A 135 4.75 32.51 8.87
N GLY A 136 5.57 33.06 9.78
CA GLY A 136 5.26 33.13 11.20
C GLY A 136 5.59 31.85 11.97
N GLY A 137 5.27 31.83 13.26
CA GLY A 137 5.41 30.65 14.11
C GLY A 137 4.19 29.72 14.02
N ALA A 138 4.35 28.48 14.50
CA ALA A 138 3.22 27.52 14.52
C ALA A 138 2.07 27.97 15.46
N ALA A 139 2.31 28.88 16.41
CA ALA A 139 1.28 29.44 17.29
C ALA A 139 0.53 30.63 16.62
N THR A 140 1.22 31.37 15.77
CA THR A 140 0.73 32.58 15.10
C THR A 140 1.13 32.51 13.62
N PRO A 141 0.54 31.58 12.85
CA PRO A 141 0.89 31.45 11.44
C PRO A 141 0.35 32.61 10.61
N VAL A 142 1.14 33.10 9.69
CA VAL A 142 0.68 33.99 8.62
C VAL A 142 0.16 33.10 7.49
N LEU A 143 -1.06 33.36 7.06
CA LEU A 143 -1.75 32.58 6.03
C LEU A 143 -2.04 33.42 4.80
N ARG A 144 -2.04 32.80 3.63
CA ARG A 144 -2.48 33.39 2.36
C ARG A 144 -3.45 32.46 1.63
N ASP A 145 -4.09 32.99 0.60
CA ASP A 145 -4.90 32.15 -0.29
C ASP A 145 -4.02 31.19 -1.11
N ALA A 146 -4.57 30.03 -1.44
CA ALA A 146 -3.95 29.15 -2.42
C ALA A 146 -4.03 29.76 -3.83
N GLU A 147 -3.00 29.54 -4.65
CA GLU A 147 -2.95 30.07 -6.02
C GLU A 147 -4.00 29.42 -6.95
N ARG A 148 -4.39 28.21 -6.62
CA ARG A 148 -5.47 27.47 -7.27
C ARG A 148 -6.13 26.49 -6.32
N PRO A 149 -7.33 26.00 -6.61
CA PRO A 149 -7.94 24.91 -5.85
C PRO A 149 -7.08 23.63 -5.89
N MET A 150 -7.12 22.88 -4.80
CA MET A 150 -6.56 21.52 -4.71
C MET A 150 -7.42 20.55 -5.52
N THR A 151 -6.82 19.74 -6.39
CA THR A 151 -7.50 18.75 -7.23
C THR A 151 -7.33 17.33 -6.71
N LEU A 152 -8.12 16.38 -7.22
CA LEU A 152 -7.95 14.97 -6.91
C LEU A 152 -6.60 14.44 -7.42
N ALA A 153 -6.08 14.93 -8.54
CA ALA A 153 -4.75 14.60 -9.04
C ALA A 153 -3.64 15.05 -8.07
N ASP A 154 -3.78 16.23 -7.45
CA ASP A 154 -2.84 16.71 -6.42
C ASP A 154 -2.82 15.78 -5.20
N LEU A 155 -3.97 15.25 -4.81
CA LEU A 155 -4.04 14.28 -3.72
C LEU A 155 -3.37 12.95 -4.11
N LEU A 156 -3.65 12.42 -5.31
CA LEU A 156 -3.08 11.17 -5.81
C LEU A 156 -1.56 11.22 -5.96
N THR A 157 -1.00 12.40 -6.24
CA THR A 157 0.43 12.60 -6.46
C THR A 157 1.17 13.17 -5.24
N HIS A 158 0.49 13.43 -4.12
CA HIS A 158 1.05 14.11 -2.96
C HIS A 158 1.61 15.52 -3.26
N THR A 159 0.99 16.23 -4.19
CA THR A 159 1.28 17.66 -4.47
C THR A 159 0.22 18.60 -3.92
N SER A 160 -0.64 18.10 -3.05
CA SER A 160 -1.81 18.81 -2.49
C SER A 160 -1.48 19.98 -1.56
N GLY A 161 -0.27 20.02 -0.98
CA GLY A 161 0.11 20.94 0.10
C GLY A 161 -0.20 20.42 1.51
N LEU A 162 -0.92 19.32 1.65
CA LEU A 162 -1.09 18.65 2.94
C LEU A 162 0.25 18.08 3.44
N THR A 163 0.36 17.85 4.77
CA THR A 163 1.49 17.15 5.38
C THR A 163 1.00 16.09 6.36
N TYR A 164 1.88 15.18 6.79
CA TYR A 164 1.63 14.30 7.93
C TYR A 164 2.01 14.94 9.27
N GLY A 165 2.82 16.01 9.24
CA GLY A 165 3.32 16.66 10.43
C GLY A 165 4.45 15.91 11.13
N PHE A 166 4.51 14.59 11.08
CA PHE A 166 5.55 13.79 11.75
C PHE A 166 6.75 13.43 10.85
N ILE A 167 6.67 13.67 9.53
CA ILE A 167 7.77 13.42 8.60
C ILE A 167 8.68 14.64 8.52
N GLY A 168 8.10 15.84 8.45
CA GLY A 168 8.83 17.11 8.37
C GLY A 168 8.97 17.80 9.74
N ASN A 169 9.73 18.90 9.74
CA ASN A 169 9.92 19.74 10.94
C ASN A 169 9.72 21.23 10.66
N THR A 170 8.83 21.56 9.75
CA THR A 170 8.44 22.95 9.47
C THR A 170 7.41 23.45 10.50
N PRO A 171 7.15 24.77 10.59
CA PRO A 171 6.06 25.28 11.40
C PRO A 171 4.68 24.71 10.98
N ALA A 172 4.45 24.48 9.67
CA ALA A 172 3.25 23.81 9.19
C ALA A 172 3.12 22.38 9.75
N ASP A 173 4.21 21.59 9.74
CA ASP A 173 4.23 20.26 10.36
C ASP A 173 3.90 20.32 11.85
N SER A 174 4.39 21.34 12.55
CA SER A 174 4.09 21.54 13.98
C SER A 174 2.62 21.85 14.23
N ILE A 175 1.94 22.56 13.33
CA ILE A 175 0.48 22.79 13.40
C ILE A 175 -0.25 21.46 13.29
N TYR A 176 0.10 20.61 12.32
CA TYR A 176 -0.51 19.30 12.12
C TYR A 176 -0.29 18.36 13.32
N ARG A 177 0.93 18.36 13.92
CA ARG A 177 1.18 17.57 15.14
C ARG A 177 0.27 17.96 16.31
N ARG A 178 0.00 19.27 16.46
CA ARG A 178 -0.88 19.78 17.53
C ARG A 178 -2.36 19.48 17.30
N ALA A 179 -2.76 19.25 16.07
CA ALA A 179 -4.16 19.02 15.69
C ALA A 179 -4.71 17.65 16.12
N GLY A 180 -3.85 16.72 16.61
CA GLY A 180 -4.30 15.44 17.15
C GLY A 180 -4.97 14.52 16.12
N LEU A 181 -4.51 14.53 14.87
CA LEU A 181 -5.13 13.83 13.71
C LEU A 181 -5.09 12.30 13.81
N ASN A 182 -4.36 11.73 14.75
CA ASN A 182 -4.17 10.27 14.89
C ASN A 182 -5.23 9.61 15.80
N ASN A 183 -6.44 10.16 15.88
CA ASN A 183 -7.51 9.55 16.66
C ASN A 183 -8.05 8.31 15.91
N PRO A 184 -7.89 7.09 16.45
CA PRO A 184 -8.29 5.86 15.75
C PRO A 184 -9.82 5.70 15.67
N HIS A 185 -10.60 6.46 16.45
CA HIS A 185 -12.06 6.39 16.48
C HIS A 185 -12.73 7.44 15.57
N TRP A 186 -11.95 8.28 14.89
CA TRP A 186 -12.51 9.22 13.93
C TRP A 186 -13.00 8.51 12.67
N THR A 187 -14.03 9.07 12.06
CA THR A 187 -14.42 8.77 10.68
C THR A 187 -13.52 9.50 9.70
N LEU A 188 -13.50 9.06 8.46
CA LEU A 188 -12.82 9.79 7.37
C LEU A 188 -13.40 11.20 7.17
N ALA A 189 -14.70 11.40 7.45
CA ALA A 189 -15.33 12.72 7.43
C ALA A 189 -14.70 13.65 8.47
N GLN A 190 -14.62 13.22 9.75
CA GLN A 190 -14.02 14.00 10.82
C GLN A 190 -12.55 14.33 10.58
N LEU A 191 -11.77 13.36 10.05
CA LEU A 191 -10.39 13.60 9.68
C LEU A 191 -10.29 14.65 8.56
N SER A 192 -11.09 14.50 7.51
CA SER A 192 -11.06 15.40 6.35
C SER A 192 -11.50 16.81 6.71
N ASP A 193 -12.54 16.94 7.53
CA ASP A 193 -12.99 18.25 8.02
C ASP A 193 -11.91 18.90 8.89
N SER A 194 -11.25 18.15 9.78
CA SER A 194 -10.13 18.67 10.57
C SER A 194 -8.96 19.12 9.68
N LEU A 195 -8.61 18.34 8.66
CA LEU A 195 -7.55 18.70 7.70
C LEU A 195 -7.87 19.97 6.91
N ALA A 196 -9.13 20.19 6.55
CA ALA A 196 -9.57 21.37 5.81
C ALA A 196 -9.44 22.69 6.61
N HIS A 197 -9.35 22.61 7.93
CA HIS A 197 -9.13 23.77 8.83
C HIS A 197 -7.63 24.04 9.08
N LEU A 198 -6.73 23.18 8.60
CA LEU A 198 -5.29 23.36 8.77
C LEU A 198 -4.69 24.00 7.51
N PRO A 199 -3.65 24.84 7.67
CA PRO A 199 -2.99 25.44 6.52
C PRO A 199 -2.24 24.40 5.70
N LEU A 200 -2.33 24.48 4.37
CA LEU A 200 -1.41 23.77 3.48
C LEU A 200 0.02 24.25 3.69
N ALA A 201 0.98 23.36 3.63
CA ALA A 201 2.40 23.71 3.74
C ALA A 201 2.91 24.52 2.53
N PHE A 202 2.23 24.42 1.38
CA PHE A 202 2.52 25.11 0.12
C PHE A 202 1.29 25.10 -0.80
N SER A 203 1.29 25.91 -1.87
CA SER A 203 0.22 25.92 -2.86
C SER A 203 0.14 24.60 -3.61
N PRO A 204 -1.08 24.06 -3.84
CA PRO A 204 -1.26 22.81 -4.58
C PRO A 204 -0.52 22.81 -5.93
N GLY A 205 0.19 21.71 -6.22
CA GLY A 205 0.99 21.51 -7.41
C GLY A 205 2.42 22.06 -7.35
N SER A 206 2.77 22.89 -6.35
CA SER A 206 4.09 23.56 -6.34
C SER A 206 5.23 22.72 -5.76
N ARG A 207 4.92 21.69 -4.99
CA ARG A 207 5.91 20.76 -4.37
C ARG A 207 5.33 19.39 -4.20
N TRP A 208 6.20 18.40 -4.07
CA TRP A 208 5.83 17.07 -3.59
C TRP A 208 6.06 16.97 -2.08
N ASN A 209 5.06 16.47 -1.35
CA ASN A 209 5.17 16.24 0.10
C ASN A 209 4.25 15.11 0.54
N TYR A 210 4.83 14.06 1.13
CA TYR A 210 4.10 12.91 1.62
C TYR A 210 3.13 13.28 2.74
N SER A 211 1.86 12.86 2.67
CA SER A 211 0.81 13.51 3.45
C SER A 211 -0.46 12.66 3.63
N TYR A 212 -1.44 13.21 4.35
CA TYR A 212 -2.81 12.68 4.50
C TYR A 212 -3.64 12.69 3.19
N SER A 213 -3.05 13.01 2.05
CA SER A 213 -3.76 13.12 0.77
C SER A 213 -4.63 11.90 0.45
N ILE A 214 -4.13 10.69 0.67
CA ILE A 214 -4.87 9.47 0.33
C ILE A 214 -6.00 9.17 1.34
N ASP A 215 -5.91 9.68 2.56
CA ASP A 215 -7.02 9.62 3.52
C ASP A 215 -8.18 10.52 3.07
N VAL A 216 -7.86 11.71 2.54
CA VAL A 216 -8.87 12.61 1.93
C VAL A 216 -9.50 11.96 0.70
N LEU A 217 -8.72 11.26 -0.13
CA LEU A 217 -9.25 10.50 -1.27
C LEU A 217 -10.16 9.35 -0.84
N ALA A 218 -9.85 8.66 0.26
CA ALA A 218 -10.73 7.64 0.80
C ALA A 218 -12.11 8.23 1.20
N ARG A 219 -12.12 9.45 1.77
CA ARG A 219 -13.36 10.18 2.01
C ARG A 219 -14.08 10.55 0.70
N VAL A 220 -13.37 10.97 -0.33
CA VAL A 220 -13.97 11.21 -1.66
C VAL A 220 -14.64 9.94 -2.19
N VAL A 221 -14.01 8.76 -2.03
CA VAL A 221 -14.61 7.48 -2.41
C VAL A 221 -15.92 7.25 -1.67
N GLU A 222 -15.99 7.51 -0.35
CA GLU A 222 -17.24 7.38 0.42
C GLU A 222 -18.33 8.32 -0.10
N VAL A 223 -17.98 9.59 -0.34
CA VAL A 223 -18.95 10.60 -0.82
C VAL A 223 -19.51 10.23 -2.20
N VAL A 224 -18.66 9.80 -3.12
CA VAL A 224 -19.07 9.52 -4.50
C VAL A 224 -19.81 8.19 -4.60
N SER A 225 -19.42 7.18 -3.81
CA SER A 225 -20.03 5.86 -3.87
C SER A 225 -21.27 5.70 -2.98
N GLY A 226 -21.42 6.55 -1.96
CA GLY A 226 -22.45 6.40 -0.92
C GLY A 226 -22.21 5.21 0.02
N MET A 227 -21.02 4.58 -0.04
CA MET A 227 -20.63 3.43 0.78
C MET A 227 -19.53 3.83 1.76
N THR A 228 -19.40 3.12 2.88
CA THR A 228 -18.18 3.22 3.70
C THR A 228 -16.98 2.68 2.92
N PHE A 229 -15.80 3.20 3.21
CA PHE A 229 -14.60 2.92 2.41
C PHE A 229 -14.23 1.42 2.41
N ASP A 230 -14.38 0.74 3.54
CA ASP A 230 -14.17 -0.71 3.66
C ASP A 230 -15.14 -1.52 2.79
N ARG A 231 -16.45 -1.18 2.80
CA ARG A 231 -17.45 -1.84 1.97
C ARG A 231 -17.21 -1.62 0.48
N TYR A 232 -16.77 -0.41 0.11
CA TYR A 232 -16.40 -0.14 -1.27
C TYR A 232 -15.23 -1.03 -1.71
N LEU A 233 -14.14 -1.05 -0.94
CA LEU A 233 -12.96 -1.86 -1.24
C LEU A 233 -13.30 -3.37 -1.28
N ASP A 234 -14.09 -3.85 -0.33
CA ASP A 234 -14.50 -5.25 -0.30
C ASP A 234 -15.24 -5.64 -1.57
N SER A 235 -16.28 -4.87 -1.95
CA SER A 235 -17.12 -5.20 -3.11
C SER A 235 -16.44 -4.98 -4.46
N ALA A 236 -15.64 -3.90 -4.58
CA ALA A 236 -15.10 -3.46 -5.86
C ALA A 236 -13.68 -3.99 -6.13
N LEU A 237 -12.96 -4.47 -5.10
CA LEU A 237 -11.58 -4.88 -5.22
C LEU A 237 -11.27 -6.21 -4.53
N PHE A 238 -11.57 -6.36 -3.21
CA PHE A 238 -11.12 -7.53 -2.47
C PHE A 238 -11.81 -8.81 -2.91
N ARG A 239 -13.14 -8.83 -2.96
CA ARG A 239 -13.88 -10.02 -3.45
C ARG A 239 -13.56 -10.36 -4.91
N PRO A 240 -13.56 -9.42 -5.86
CA PRO A 240 -13.17 -9.72 -7.24
C PRO A 240 -11.78 -10.32 -7.39
N LEU A 241 -10.81 -9.89 -6.55
CA LEU A 241 -9.45 -10.38 -6.56
C LEU A 241 -9.21 -11.58 -5.62
N GLY A 242 -10.21 -12.02 -4.84
CA GLY A 242 -10.06 -13.09 -3.85
C GLY A 242 -9.13 -12.73 -2.69
N MET A 243 -9.08 -11.45 -2.29
CA MET A 243 -8.24 -10.94 -1.19
C MET A 243 -8.98 -11.08 0.16
N SER A 244 -9.26 -12.32 0.56
CA SER A 244 -10.11 -12.63 1.72
C SER A 244 -9.47 -12.35 3.08
N MET A 245 -8.15 -12.16 3.10
CA MET A 245 -7.35 -11.85 4.30
C MET A 245 -6.85 -10.41 4.29
N THR A 246 -7.63 -9.49 3.68
CA THR A 246 -7.34 -8.05 3.64
C THR A 246 -8.51 -7.27 4.21
N ALA A 247 -8.27 -6.50 5.27
CA ALA A 247 -9.32 -5.73 5.97
C ALA A 247 -8.70 -4.61 6.82
N PHE A 248 -9.56 -3.69 7.32
CA PHE A 248 -9.15 -2.63 8.24
C PHE A 248 -9.04 -3.07 9.71
N HIS A 249 -9.58 -4.21 10.06
CA HIS A 249 -9.51 -4.79 11.40
C HIS A 249 -9.26 -6.30 11.34
N VAL A 250 -8.85 -6.88 12.43
CA VAL A 250 -8.61 -8.33 12.53
C VAL A 250 -9.95 -9.06 12.48
N THR A 251 -10.20 -9.78 11.40
CA THR A 251 -11.37 -10.66 11.27
C THR A 251 -11.13 -12.00 11.97
N PRO A 252 -12.19 -12.78 12.25
CA PRO A 252 -12.02 -14.15 12.81
C PRO A 252 -11.07 -15.03 12.00
N ALA A 253 -11.05 -14.90 10.66
CA ALA A 253 -10.15 -15.64 9.78
C ALA A 253 -8.67 -15.22 9.95
N MET A 254 -8.40 -13.98 10.35
CA MET A 254 -7.06 -13.46 10.60
C MET A 254 -6.56 -13.79 12.00
N ALA A 255 -7.45 -14.13 12.93
CA ALA A 255 -7.06 -14.41 14.32
C ALA A 255 -5.99 -15.53 14.37
N GLY A 256 -4.93 -15.31 15.14
CA GLY A 256 -3.79 -16.22 15.20
C GLY A 256 -2.75 -16.06 14.08
N HIS A 257 -3.04 -15.35 13.00
CA HIS A 257 -2.09 -15.10 11.90
C HIS A 257 -1.43 -13.71 11.97
N VAL A 258 -1.91 -12.81 12.83
CA VAL A 258 -1.40 -11.44 12.93
C VAL A 258 0.00 -11.40 13.51
N THR A 259 0.89 -10.69 12.82
CA THR A 259 2.26 -10.45 13.27
C THR A 259 2.32 -9.40 14.36
N THR A 260 3.20 -9.57 15.34
CA THR A 260 3.54 -8.56 16.33
C THR A 260 4.48 -7.53 15.73
N ALA A 261 4.21 -6.23 15.98
CA ALA A 261 5.08 -5.16 15.51
C ALA A 261 6.24 -4.94 16.49
N TYR A 262 7.42 -4.68 15.93
CA TYR A 262 8.65 -4.50 16.70
C TYR A 262 9.35 -3.18 16.36
N MET A 263 10.08 -2.66 17.33
CA MET A 263 11.04 -1.57 17.14
C MET A 263 12.30 -1.87 17.98
N ARG A 264 13.40 -1.15 17.69
CA ARG A 264 14.58 -1.26 18.54
C ARG A 264 14.41 -0.40 19.78
N GLY A 265 14.60 -1.01 20.92
CA GLY A 265 14.72 -0.30 22.19
C GLY A 265 16.06 0.44 22.34
N PRO A 266 16.20 1.24 23.41
CA PRO A 266 17.43 1.95 23.71
C PRO A 266 18.67 1.04 23.91
N ASP A 267 18.43 -0.21 24.30
CA ASP A 267 19.44 -1.26 24.44
C ASP A 267 19.82 -1.96 23.12
N GLY A 268 19.24 -1.51 22.01
CA GLY A 268 19.43 -2.08 20.68
C GLY A 268 18.69 -3.40 20.42
N LYS A 269 17.93 -3.94 21.39
CA LYS A 269 17.17 -5.16 21.23
C LYS A 269 15.79 -4.87 20.62
N LEU A 270 15.22 -5.88 19.98
CA LEU A 270 13.82 -5.82 19.51
C LEU A 270 12.87 -5.80 20.71
N GLN A 271 11.92 -4.89 20.66
CA GLN A 271 10.85 -4.76 21.64
C GLN A 271 9.53 -4.72 20.90
N ALA A 272 8.55 -5.51 21.36
CA ALA A 272 7.20 -5.45 20.85
C ALA A 272 6.64 -4.03 21.06
N THR A 273 5.96 -3.49 20.07
CA THR A 273 5.42 -2.14 20.15
C THR A 273 3.99 -2.09 19.62
N VAL A 274 3.19 -1.22 20.24
CA VAL A 274 1.92 -0.79 19.68
C VAL A 274 2.18 0.54 18.97
N PRO A 275 2.17 0.57 17.64
CA PRO A 275 2.51 1.78 16.91
C PRO A 275 1.53 2.91 17.22
N ALA A 276 2.04 4.12 17.49
CA ALA A 276 1.21 5.30 17.74
C ALA A 276 0.32 5.67 16.53
N ILE A 277 0.75 5.29 15.32
CA ILE A 277 -0.04 5.41 14.08
C ILE A 277 -0.87 4.15 13.93
N ALA A 278 -2.14 4.20 14.25
CA ALA A 278 -3.07 3.08 14.23
C ALA A 278 -2.76 2.00 15.30
N PRO A 279 -2.92 2.34 16.58
CA PRO A 279 -2.52 1.49 17.70
C PRO A 279 -3.32 0.17 17.79
N GLU A 280 -4.57 0.16 17.37
CA GLU A 280 -5.44 -1.01 17.49
C GLU A 280 -6.00 -1.45 16.13
N PHE A 281 -5.58 -2.63 15.67
CA PHE A 281 -6.17 -3.29 14.50
C PHE A 281 -7.21 -4.35 14.91
N THR A 282 -7.57 -4.41 16.19
CA THR A 282 -8.42 -5.47 16.75
C THR A 282 -9.88 -5.10 16.88
N SER A 283 -10.23 -3.79 16.82
CA SER A 283 -11.62 -3.31 17.01
C SER A 283 -12.29 -2.91 15.69
N GLU A 284 -13.56 -3.25 15.56
CA GLU A 284 -14.46 -2.62 14.60
C GLU A 284 -14.67 -1.14 14.94
N GLY A 285 -15.05 -0.32 13.96
CA GLY A 285 -15.38 1.09 14.19
C GLY A 285 -14.18 2.03 14.31
N ARG A 286 -12.99 1.57 13.91
CA ARG A 286 -11.80 2.42 13.79
C ARG A 286 -11.80 3.20 12.48
N MET A 287 -10.94 4.23 12.39
CA MET A 287 -10.77 5.04 11.18
C MET A 287 -10.32 4.17 10.00
N LEU A 288 -11.05 4.26 8.90
CA LEU A 288 -10.78 3.53 7.65
C LEU A 288 -9.71 4.24 6.82
N SER A 289 -8.51 4.44 7.40
CA SER A 289 -7.45 5.23 6.78
C SER A 289 -7.05 4.69 5.41
N GLY A 290 -7.28 5.48 4.35
CA GLY A 290 -6.78 5.20 3.00
C GLY A 290 -5.27 5.33 2.90
N GLY A 291 -4.66 6.08 3.81
CA GLY A 291 -3.23 6.27 3.91
C GLY A 291 -2.47 5.10 4.57
N GLY A 292 -3.15 4.24 5.38
CA GLY A 292 -2.39 3.24 6.13
C GLY A 292 -3.18 2.25 6.97
N GLY A 293 -4.48 2.09 6.76
CA GLY A 293 -5.36 1.36 7.67
C GLY A 293 -5.47 -0.15 7.48
N LEU A 294 -4.95 -0.72 6.39
CA LEU A 294 -5.17 -2.12 6.07
C LEU A 294 -4.19 -3.08 6.75
N LEU A 295 -4.73 -4.26 7.05
CA LEU A 295 -3.98 -5.51 7.23
C LEU A 295 -4.10 -6.33 5.95
N SER A 296 -3.09 -7.15 5.65
CA SER A 296 -3.14 -8.07 4.51
C SER A 296 -2.14 -9.21 4.68
N THR A 297 -2.31 -10.26 3.89
CA THR A 297 -1.28 -11.29 3.67
C THR A 297 -0.47 -10.97 2.42
N ALA A 298 0.73 -11.53 2.31
CA ALA A 298 1.52 -11.40 1.10
C ALA A 298 0.84 -12.04 -0.12
N ASN A 299 0.06 -13.10 0.08
CA ASN A 299 -0.72 -13.73 -0.99
C ASN A 299 -1.79 -12.78 -1.56
N ASP A 300 -2.58 -12.15 -0.70
CA ASP A 300 -3.60 -11.21 -1.13
C ASP A 300 -3.00 -10.00 -1.86
N TYR A 301 -1.92 -9.45 -1.29
CA TYR A 301 -1.24 -8.32 -1.92
C TYR A 301 -0.56 -8.70 -3.24
N LEU A 302 -0.07 -9.93 -3.37
CA LEU A 302 0.47 -10.46 -4.63
C LEU A 302 -0.63 -10.53 -5.71
N ARG A 303 -1.85 -10.92 -5.37
CA ARG A 303 -2.99 -10.92 -6.30
C ARG A 303 -3.32 -9.51 -6.78
N PHE A 304 -3.31 -8.53 -5.87
CA PHE A 304 -3.46 -7.11 -6.23
C PHE A 304 -2.32 -6.64 -7.15
N ALA A 305 -1.07 -6.94 -6.81
CA ALA A 305 0.09 -6.57 -7.63
C ALA A 305 0.06 -7.25 -9.02
N GLN A 306 -0.39 -8.51 -9.09
CA GLN A 306 -0.54 -9.22 -10.36
C GLN A 306 -1.66 -8.62 -11.22
N MET A 307 -2.77 -8.18 -10.62
CA MET A 307 -3.82 -7.44 -11.32
C MET A 307 -3.25 -6.17 -11.96
N LEU A 308 -2.40 -5.42 -11.24
CA LEU A 308 -1.73 -4.24 -11.82
C LEU A 308 -0.80 -4.63 -12.97
N LEU A 309 0.05 -5.65 -12.80
CA LEU A 309 0.99 -6.11 -13.83
C LEU A 309 0.26 -6.59 -15.09
N ASN A 310 -0.88 -7.22 -14.95
CA ASN A 310 -1.72 -7.69 -16.06
C ASN A 310 -2.52 -6.54 -16.73
N GLY A 311 -2.36 -5.30 -16.30
CA GLY A 311 -3.14 -4.17 -16.85
C GLY A 311 -4.61 -4.20 -16.42
N GLY A 312 -4.85 -4.49 -15.13
CA GLY A 312 -6.15 -4.31 -14.49
C GLY A 312 -7.03 -5.55 -14.44
N GLU A 313 -6.49 -6.74 -14.68
CA GLU A 313 -7.25 -7.99 -14.71
C GLU A 313 -6.51 -9.12 -13.98
N LEU A 314 -7.26 -9.96 -13.28
CA LEU A 314 -6.77 -11.20 -12.70
C LEU A 314 -7.83 -12.30 -12.85
N GLU A 315 -7.44 -13.48 -13.37
CA GLU A 315 -8.30 -14.66 -13.51
C GLU A 315 -9.66 -14.34 -14.17
N GLY A 316 -9.64 -13.54 -15.25
CA GLY A 316 -10.84 -13.12 -15.99
C GLY A 316 -11.69 -12.04 -15.27
N ARG A 317 -11.27 -11.59 -14.09
CA ARG A 317 -11.93 -10.50 -13.37
C ARG A 317 -11.23 -9.19 -13.65
N ARG A 318 -11.88 -8.31 -14.42
CA ARG A 318 -11.37 -6.96 -14.70
C ARG A 318 -11.78 -5.99 -13.61
N VAL A 319 -10.77 -5.35 -13.00
CA VAL A 319 -10.90 -4.36 -11.93
C VAL A 319 -10.73 -2.94 -12.49
N LEU A 320 -9.80 -2.78 -13.44
CA LEU A 320 -9.52 -1.54 -14.17
C LEU A 320 -9.26 -1.83 -15.64
N LYS A 321 -9.43 -0.84 -16.50
CA LYS A 321 -8.96 -0.89 -17.88
C LYS A 321 -7.44 -0.81 -17.93
N ARG A 322 -6.84 -1.34 -18.99
CA ARG A 322 -5.38 -1.32 -19.21
C ARG A 322 -4.83 0.11 -19.23
N GLU A 323 -5.55 1.02 -19.88
CA GLU A 323 -5.20 2.42 -19.99
C GLU A 323 -5.20 3.12 -18.63
N THR A 324 -6.14 2.75 -17.76
CA THR A 324 -6.24 3.29 -16.40
C THR A 324 -5.08 2.82 -15.52
N VAL A 325 -4.69 1.56 -15.63
CA VAL A 325 -3.50 1.05 -14.92
C VAL A 325 -2.23 1.71 -15.47
N ALA A 326 -2.09 1.84 -16.78
CA ALA A 326 -0.96 2.55 -17.40
C ALA A 326 -0.91 4.02 -16.92
N LEU A 327 -2.08 4.66 -16.78
CA LEU A 327 -2.17 6.00 -16.19
C LEU A 327 -1.71 6.02 -14.73
N MET A 328 -2.10 5.03 -13.91
CA MET A 328 -1.68 4.96 -12.50
C MET A 328 -0.17 4.78 -12.34
N MET A 329 0.43 3.94 -13.17
CA MET A 329 1.83 3.50 -13.01
C MET A 329 2.85 4.37 -13.74
N ARG A 330 2.46 5.47 -14.39
CA ARG A 330 3.40 6.43 -14.99
C ARG A 330 3.73 7.58 -14.03
N ASN A 331 4.89 8.22 -14.22
CA ASN A 331 5.20 9.45 -13.51
C ASN A 331 4.28 10.59 -13.94
N HIS A 332 3.70 11.31 -12.96
CA HIS A 332 2.85 12.49 -13.17
C HIS A 332 3.50 13.78 -12.71
N LEU A 333 4.65 13.69 -12.06
CA LEU A 333 5.36 14.88 -11.60
C LEU A 333 6.11 15.54 -12.76
N PRO A 334 6.11 16.86 -12.85
CA PRO A 334 6.91 17.58 -13.81
C PRO A 334 8.42 17.43 -13.47
N PRO A 335 9.31 17.77 -14.42
CA PRO A 335 10.76 17.59 -14.23
C PRO A 335 11.32 18.28 -12.97
N GLU A 336 10.82 19.46 -12.62
CA GLU A 336 11.26 20.24 -11.45
C GLU A 336 10.88 19.60 -10.09
N LEU A 337 9.91 18.70 -10.09
CA LEU A 337 9.49 17.91 -8.91
C LEU A 337 10.00 16.45 -8.98
N THR A 338 10.82 16.12 -9.97
CA THR A 338 11.39 14.79 -10.15
C THR A 338 12.93 14.87 -10.08
N PRO A 339 13.58 14.06 -9.24
CA PRO A 339 13.02 13.00 -8.38
C PRO A 339 12.32 13.53 -7.13
N ILE A 340 11.41 12.72 -6.58
CA ILE A 340 10.82 13.01 -5.27
C ILE A 340 11.91 13.00 -4.18
N PRO A 341 11.81 13.89 -3.17
CA PRO A 341 12.72 13.88 -2.04
C PRO A 341 12.59 12.61 -1.20
N PRO A 342 13.63 12.23 -0.44
CA PRO A 342 13.54 11.12 0.51
C PRO A 342 12.40 11.32 1.52
N VAL A 343 11.61 10.28 1.75
CA VAL A 343 10.55 10.28 2.79
C VAL A 343 11.16 10.05 4.18
N THR A 344 12.27 9.33 4.24
CA THR A 344 13.06 9.09 5.46
C THR A 344 14.54 9.24 5.15
N PRO A 345 15.39 9.50 6.16
CA PRO A 345 16.85 9.64 5.97
C PRO A 345 17.49 8.43 5.26
N ASP A 346 16.96 7.23 5.51
CA ASP A 346 17.51 5.97 4.95
C ASP A 346 16.88 5.60 3.59
N TRP A 347 16.11 6.51 2.98
CA TRP A 347 15.54 6.26 1.65
C TRP A 347 16.65 5.96 0.65
N PRO A 348 16.56 4.82 -0.09
CA PRO A 348 17.61 4.45 -1.02
C PRO A 348 17.76 5.50 -2.14
N PRO A 349 18.98 5.78 -2.57
CA PRO A 349 19.19 6.64 -3.72
C PRO A 349 18.52 6.05 -4.94
N GLY A 350 18.10 6.90 -5.84
CA GLY A 350 17.43 6.50 -7.08
C GLY A 350 16.47 7.59 -7.52
N LYS A 351 16.29 7.69 -8.81
CA LYS A 351 15.39 8.67 -9.38
C LYS A 351 13.99 8.09 -9.47
N ASN A 352 13.12 8.49 -8.55
CA ASN A 352 11.71 8.14 -8.60
C ASN A 352 10.89 9.41 -8.83
N GLY A 353 9.96 9.36 -9.78
CA GLY A 353 8.81 10.23 -9.84
C GLY A 353 7.68 9.63 -9.01
N PHE A 354 6.45 10.09 -9.23
CA PHE A 354 5.27 9.60 -8.53
C PHE A 354 4.12 9.38 -9.50
N GLY A 355 3.54 8.19 -9.40
CA GLY A 355 2.31 7.81 -10.07
C GLY A 355 1.09 8.10 -9.19
N TYR A 356 -0.03 7.47 -9.49
CA TYR A 356 -1.22 7.57 -8.62
C TYR A 356 -1.16 6.49 -7.53
N GLY A 357 -0.70 6.91 -6.35
CA GLY A 357 -0.63 6.08 -5.14
C GLY A 357 0.68 5.33 -4.91
N GLY A 358 1.72 5.56 -5.70
CA GLY A 358 3.03 4.95 -5.52
C GLY A 358 4.13 5.65 -6.32
N ALA A 359 5.38 5.40 -5.94
CA ALA A 359 6.54 5.90 -6.67
C ALA A 359 6.74 5.13 -7.98
N VAL A 360 7.24 5.82 -8.99
CA VAL A 360 7.58 5.28 -10.30
C VAL A 360 9.04 5.54 -10.59
N ARG A 361 9.81 4.50 -10.88
CA ARG A 361 11.20 4.65 -11.26
C ARG A 361 11.33 5.33 -12.61
N VAL A 362 12.17 6.37 -12.70
CA VAL A 362 12.34 7.14 -13.95
C VAL A 362 13.71 6.96 -14.59
N ASP A 363 14.63 6.20 -13.96
CA ASP A 363 15.96 5.92 -14.48
C ASP A 363 16.29 4.43 -14.55
N SER A 364 17.33 4.09 -15.32
CA SER A 364 17.87 2.72 -15.46
C SER A 364 19.20 2.51 -14.76
N GLU A 365 19.84 3.57 -14.24
CA GLU A 365 21.28 3.57 -13.92
C GLU A 365 21.60 3.39 -12.44
N THR A 366 20.62 3.35 -11.56
CA THR A 366 20.86 3.41 -10.11
C THR A 366 20.86 2.07 -9.41
N THR A 367 21.55 2.03 -8.28
CA THR A 367 21.43 0.99 -7.26
C THR A 367 20.39 1.43 -6.21
N PRO A 368 19.46 0.55 -5.82
CA PRO A 368 19.30 -0.84 -6.26
C PRO A 368 18.79 -0.96 -7.69
N PRO A 369 19.08 -2.09 -8.39
CA PRO A 369 18.68 -2.30 -9.77
C PRO A 369 17.16 -2.31 -9.95
N GLY A 370 16.69 -2.04 -11.17
CA GLY A 370 15.27 -2.02 -11.55
C GLY A 370 15.11 -1.38 -12.93
N SER A 371 13.93 -1.51 -13.51
CA SER A 371 13.62 -0.94 -14.81
C SER A 371 12.89 0.40 -14.69
N PRO A 372 13.07 1.37 -15.61
CA PRO A 372 12.17 2.51 -15.69
C PRO A 372 10.71 2.04 -15.82
N GLY A 373 9.80 2.74 -15.15
CA GLY A 373 8.40 2.33 -15.07
C GLY A 373 8.08 1.34 -13.95
N THR A 374 9.08 0.86 -13.20
CA THR A 374 8.82 0.07 -11.98
C THR A 374 7.98 0.88 -11.00
N PHE A 375 6.79 0.36 -10.69
CA PHE A 375 5.88 0.94 -9.70
C PHE A 375 6.12 0.28 -8.34
N ARG A 376 6.28 1.10 -7.29
CA ARG A 376 6.67 0.61 -5.97
C ARG A 376 6.14 1.47 -4.83
N TRP A 377 6.01 0.89 -3.66
CA TRP A 377 5.83 1.64 -2.42
C TRP A 377 6.28 0.80 -1.21
N ALA A 378 6.13 1.39 0.00
CA ALA A 378 6.50 0.74 1.25
C ALA A 378 5.53 1.09 2.37
N GLY A 379 5.36 0.18 3.32
CA GLY A 379 4.68 0.41 4.58
C GLY A 379 5.64 0.78 5.71
N ALA A 380 5.16 1.54 6.67
CA ALA A 380 5.96 2.04 7.80
C ALA A 380 6.62 0.92 8.63
N ALA A 381 6.03 -0.27 8.66
CA ALA A 381 6.59 -1.43 9.35
C ALA A 381 7.39 -2.37 8.42
N SER A 382 8.10 -1.80 7.44
CA SER A 382 9.03 -2.53 6.57
C SER A 382 8.34 -3.58 5.69
N THR A 383 7.18 -3.23 5.14
CA THR A 383 6.53 -3.98 4.08
C THR A 383 6.83 -3.32 2.74
N PHE A 384 7.55 -4.00 1.85
CA PHE A 384 8.00 -3.46 0.57
C PHE A 384 7.43 -4.27 -0.59
N PHE A 385 7.02 -3.59 -1.66
CA PHE A 385 6.64 -4.25 -2.91
C PHE A 385 7.07 -3.44 -4.12
N TRP A 386 7.25 -4.13 -5.25
CA TRP A 386 7.33 -3.49 -6.56
C TRP A 386 6.77 -4.38 -7.66
N VAL A 387 6.29 -3.73 -8.70
CA VAL A 387 5.84 -4.30 -9.97
C VAL A 387 6.75 -3.72 -11.04
N ASP A 388 7.48 -4.57 -11.76
CA ASP A 388 8.34 -4.20 -12.88
C ASP A 388 7.74 -4.74 -14.20
N PRO A 389 7.01 -3.89 -14.96
CA PRO A 389 6.40 -4.35 -16.22
C PRO A 389 7.38 -4.79 -17.30
N GLN A 390 8.60 -4.22 -17.30
CA GLN A 390 9.62 -4.59 -18.30
C GLN A 390 10.24 -5.96 -18.03
N ALA A 391 10.37 -6.33 -16.75
CA ALA A 391 10.87 -7.63 -16.35
C ALA A 391 9.75 -8.68 -16.21
N ASP A 392 8.48 -8.26 -16.34
CA ASP A 392 7.27 -9.03 -16.02
C ASP A 392 7.39 -9.70 -14.66
N LEU A 393 7.70 -8.88 -13.63
CA LEU A 393 8.12 -9.32 -12.32
C LEU A 393 7.43 -8.55 -11.20
N ILE A 394 7.05 -9.28 -10.18
CA ILE A 394 6.60 -8.74 -8.88
C ILE A 394 7.52 -9.29 -7.81
N ALA A 395 7.93 -8.44 -6.88
CA ALA A 395 8.62 -8.92 -5.69
C ALA A 395 8.21 -8.14 -4.45
N MET A 396 8.20 -8.84 -3.32
CA MET A 396 7.83 -8.32 -2.02
C MET A 396 8.76 -8.89 -0.95
N VAL A 397 9.19 -8.04 -0.03
CA VAL A 397 9.85 -8.46 1.20
C VAL A 397 9.22 -7.73 2.38
N TRP A 398 8.71 -8.49 3.32
CA TRP A 398 7.96 -7.99 4.46
C TRP A 398 8.56 -8.47 5.77
N THR A 399 8.68 -7.55 6.69
CA THR A 399 8.84 -7.79 8.13
C THR A 399 7.85 -6.91 8.87
N GLN A 400 7.79 -6.98 10.19
CA GLN A 400 6.93 -6.11 10.99
C GLN A 400 7.78 -5.29 11.97
N HIS A 401 8.71 -4.50 11.40
CA HIS A 401 9.69 -3.69 12.12
C HIS A 401 9.52 -2.20 11.79
N LEU A 402 9.51 -1.33 12.81
CA LEU A 402 9.48 0.12 12.70
C LEU A 402 10.81 0.72 13.22
N PRO A 403 11.29 1.82 12.60
CA PRO A 403 10.83 2.43 11.34
C PRO A 403 11.15 1.55 10.12
N PRO A 404 10.78 1.97 8.88
CA PRO A 404 11.05 1.18 7.67
C PRO A 404 12.53 0.92 7.47
N ALA A 405 12.89 -0.33 7.20
CA ALA A 405 14.27 -0.78 7.01
C ALA A 405 14.63 -0.82 5.51
N TRP A 406 14.97 0.31 4.93
CA TRP A 406 15.28 0.44 3.50
C TRP A 406 16.50 -0.37 3.06
N SER A 407 17.43 -0.66 3.98
CA SER A 407 18.58 -1.56 3.71
C SER A 407 18.13 -2.98 3.36
N LEU A 408 17.04 -3.46 3.98
CA LEU A 408 16.42 -4.76 3.68
C LEU A 408 15.88 -4.76 2.24
N ASP A 409 15.09 -3.74 1.87
CA ASP A 409 14.54 -3.55 0.53
C ASP A 409 15.65 -3.50 -0.53
N ALA A 410 16.64 -2.65 -0.34
CA ALA A 410 17.75 -2.49 -1.27
C ALA A 410 18.57 -3.79 -1.46
N ARG A 411 18.81 -4.55 -0.37
CA ARG A 411 19.49 -5.84 -0.44
C ARG A 411 18.64 -6.88 -1.19
N PHE A 412 17.36 -6.94 -0.88
CA PHE A 412 16.46 -7.87 -1.53
C PHE A 412 16.32 -7.56 -3.03
N GLN A 413 16.19 -6.30 -3.42
CA GLN A 413 16.17 -5.91 -4.84
C GLN A 413 17.41 -6.39 -5.58
N ARG A 414 18.62 -6.17 -5.03
CA ARG A 414 19.87 -6.67 -5.66
C ARG A 414 19.85 -8.19 -5.88
N LEU A 415 19.37 -8.95 -4.91
CA LEU A 415 19.30 -10.41 -5.01
C LEU A 415 18.26 -10.86 -6.04
N VAL A 416 17.09 -10.22 -6.06
CA VAL A 416 16.03 -10.50 -7.05
C VAL A 416 16.51 -10.26 -8.46
N TYR A 417 17.05 -9.08 -8.77
CA TYR A 417 17.50 -8.75 -10.12
C TYR A 417 18.74 -9.53 -10.54
N ALA A 418 19.60 -9.95 -9.62
CA ALA A 418 20.70 -10.89 -9.90
C ALA A 418 20.21 -12.30 -10.27
N SER A 419 18.96 -12.64 -9.97
CA SER A 419 18.37 -13.93 -10.34
C SER A 419 17.73 -13.93 -11.74
N VAL A 420 17.46 -12.76 -12.32
CA VAL A 420 16.83 -12.63 -13.64
C VAL A 420 17.83 -13.01 -14.73
N LYS A 421 17.52 -14.07 -15.49
CA LYS A 421 18.36 -14.52 -16.62
C LYS A 421 18.08 -13.66 -17.87
N GLY A 422 19.12 -13.36 -18.63
CA GLY A 422 18.98 -12.72 -19.96
C GLY A 422 18.91 -11.19 -19.91
N LYS A 423 19.49 -10.54 -18.87
CA LYS A 423 19.86 -9.12 -18.91
C LYS A 423 21.32 -8.95 -19.24
#